data_e30d23af40c3887929eca61115ceb4ad
#
_entry.id   e30d23af40c3887929eca61115ceb4ad
#
_cell.length_a   1.000
_cell.length_b   1.000
_cell.length_c   1.000
_cell.angle_alpha   90.00
_cell.angle_beta   90.00
_cell.angle_gamma   90.00
#
_symmetry.space_group_name_H-M   'P 1'
#
loop_
_entity.id
_entity.type
_entity.pdbx_description
1 polymer ?
#
loop_
_entity_poly.entity_id
_entity_poly.type
_entity_poly.pdbx_seq_one_letter_code
_entity_poly.pdbx_strand_id
1 'polypeptide(L)'
;MYTPASGQQPGPYRRTAAWRRRALGGAGAGAGVGAAGGFREHLRLGRKGLAIGVDIGGTKVAAGVVDAEGRILAQAKRSTPGSDPRAVEQVIVELVEELGEGHRIWSVGIGAAGWMDLDGGTVLFSPHLAWRNEPLRDNLQRLLRRPVLLTNDADAAGWAEWRFGAGQGQNRLVCITLGTGIGGAMVMDGRLERGRFGVAGEFGHQIIMPGGHRCECGNRGCWEQYASGNALGREARELAAANSPMAQELLKAVDGDVERITGVIVTELAKAGDPTSRELLEDVGEWLGLGLANLAAALDPGKFVIGGGLCDAGELLVGPARKAFARNLTGRGFRPAAEIELAALGPNAGLIGAADLSRVSSRMHS
;
A
#
# COMPACT_ATOMS: atom_id res chain seq x y z
N MET A 1 46.23 -19.48 8.80
CA MET A 1 46.93 -19.74 7.51
C MET A 1 45.93 -20.36 6.58
N TYR A 2 45.39 -19.58 5.69
CA TYR A 2 44.47 -20.05 4.61
C TYR A 2 44.96 -19.40 3.32
N THR A 3 45.51 -20.22 2.43
CA THR A 3 45.97 -19.80 1.10
C THR A 3 44.82 -19.73 0.12
N PRO A 4 44.69 -18.67 -0.71
CA PRO A 4 43.67 -18.62 -1.73
C PRO A 4 44.15 -19.31 -3.02
N ALA A 5 43.28 -20.14 -3.59
CA ALA A 5 43.49 -20.76 -4.90
C ALA A 5 43.22 -19.76 -6.03
N SER A 6 44.04 -19.87 -7.04
CA SER A 6 44.24 -19.05 -8.22
C SER A 6 43.05 -18.97 -9.17
N GLY A 7 42.73 -17.77 -9.59
CA GLY A 7 42.61 -17.29 -10.96
C GLY A 7 41.59 -17.89 -11.92
N GLN A 8 40.48 -17.17 -12.11
CA GLN A 8 39.89 -17.01 -13.45
C GLN A 8 39.22 -15.61 -13.53
N GLN A 9 39.82 -14.75 -14.35
CA GLN A 9 39.22 -13.49 -14.76
C GLN A 9 38.14 -13.74 -15.80
N PRO A 10 36.97 -13.10 -15.76
CA PRO A 10 36.02 -13.15 -16.87
C PRO A 10 36.50 -12.22 -18.00
N GLY A 11 36.59 -12.77 -19.21
CA GLY A 11 36.98 -12.10 -20.43
C GLY A 11 35.95 -11.04 -20.90
N PRO A 12 36.35 -10.18 -21.86
CA PRO A 12 35.59 -9.00 -22.24
C PRO A 12 34.33 -9.34 -23.03
N TYR A 13 33.23 -8.70 -22.64
CA TYR A 13 31.94 -8.72 -23.36
C TYR A 13 32.15 -8.28 -24.83
N ARG A 14 31.95 -9.19 -25.77
CA ARG A 14 31.86 -8.87 -27.21
C ARG A 14 30.55 -8.09 -27.43
N ARG A 15 30.71 -6.82 -27.80
CA ARG A 15 29.65 -6.00 -28.38
C ARG A 15 29.28 -6.56 -29.75
N THR A 16 28.11 -7.17 -29.91
CA THR A 16 27.49 -7.39 -31.22
C THR A 16 26.68 -6.14 -31.58
N ALA A 17 27.22 -5.39 -32.53
CA ALA A 17 26.57 -4.26 -33.18
C ALA A 17 25.53 -4.79 -34.19
N ALA A 18 24.24 -4.66 -33.84
CA ALA A 18 23.15 -4.82 -34.80
C ALA A 18 21.96 -3.94 -34.46
N TRP A 19 22.21 -2.63 -34.40
CA TRP A 19 21.14 -1.62 -34.43
C TRP A 19 21.56 -0.51 -35.39
N ARG A 20 21.44 -0.78 -36.71
CA ARG A 20 21.44 0.30 -37.69
C ARG A 20 20.31 0.09 -38.68
N ARG A 21 19.47 1.13 -38.79
CA ARG A 21 18.68 1.59 -39.92
C ARG A 21 17.38 0.86 -40.22
N ARG A 22 16.29 1.43 -39.77
CA ARG A 22 15.13 1.82 -40.56
C ARG A 22 14.53 3.10 -40.02
N ALA A 23 15.03 4.18 -40.51
CA ALA A 23 14.34 5.46 -40.50
C ALA A 23 14.39 5.99 -41.92
N LEU A 24 13.24 6.48 -42.37
CA LEU A 24 12.95 7.34 -43.50
C LEU A 24 12.00 6.74 -44.51
N GLY A 25 10.78 7.23 -44.56
CA GLY A 25 9.86 7.16 -45.66
C GLY A 25 8.40 7.10 -45.24
N GLY A 26 7.70 8.24 -45.18
CA GLY A 26 6.26 8.27 -45.06
C GLY A 26 5.71 9.47 -44.30
N ALA A 27 5.68 10.62 -44.94
CA ALA A 27 4.84 11.75 -44.51
C ALA A 27 3.35 11.37 -44.68
N GLY A 28 2.59 11.47 -43.58
CA GLY A 28 1.15 11.29 -43.56
C GLY A 28 0.57 12.03 -42.35
N ALA A 29 -0.15 13.09 -42.64
CA ALA A 29 -0.73 14.02 -41.67
C ALA A 29 -1.77 13.37 -40.74
N GLY A 30 -1.80 13.83 -39.49
CA GLY A 30 -3.04 14.03 -38.72
C GLY A 30 -3.74 12.79 -38.17
N ALA A 31 -3.48 12.45 -36.92
CA ALA A 31 -4.49 11.96 -35.96
C ALA A 31 -3.86 11.88 -34.54
N GLY A 32 -3.61 13.01 -33.94
CA GLY A 32 -3.46 13.13 -32.49
C GLY A 32 -4.86 13.23 -31.90
N VAL A 33 -5.09 12.56 -30.77
CA VAL A 33 -6.34 12.54 -29.97
C VAL A 33 -7.26 11.35 -30.25
N GLY A 34 -6.90 10.16 -29.78
CA GLY A 34 -7.79 9.00 -29.83
C GLY A 34 -7.56 7.92 -28.76
N ALA A 35 -6.35 7.83 -28.18
CA ALA A 35 -6.03 6.72 -27.29
C ALA A 35 -6.58 6.87 -25.83
N ALA A 36 -6.76 8.10 -25.35
CA ALA A 36 -7.27 8.35 -24.00
C ALA A 36 -8.79 8.16 -23.89
N GLY A 37 -9.54 8.37 -25.00
CA GLY A 37 -10.99 8.21 -25.04
C GLY A 37 -11.43 6.75 -24.99
N GLY A 38 -10.77 5.89 -25.77
CA GLY A 38 -11.12 4.47 -25.88
C GLY A 38 -10.91 3.69 -24.57
N PHE A 39 -9.84 4.00 -23.83
CA PHE A 39 -9.56 3.36 -22.56
C PHE A 39 -10.57 3.77 -21.48
N ARG A 40 -10.97 5.04 -21.42
CA ARG A 40 -12.04 5.53 -20.53
C ARG A 40 -13.40 4.93 -20.85
N GLU A 41 -13.67 4.63 -22.10
CA GLU A 41 -14.94 4.04 -22.55
C GLU A 41 -15.01 2.54 -22.24
N HIS A 42 -13.93 1.79 -22.40
CA HIS A 42 -13.83 0.39 -21.96
C HIS A 42 -13.96 0.23 -20.46
N LEU A 43 -13.41 1.15 -19.66
CA LEU A 43 -13.59 1.19 -18.22
C LEU A 43 -15.04 1.52 -17.82
N ARG A 44 -15.79 2.30 -18.60
CA ARG A 44 -17.22 2.64 -18.34
C ARG A 44 -18.17 1.47 -18.59
N LEU A 45 -17.92 0.65 -19.60
CA LEU A 45 -18.82 -0.46 -19.97
C LEU A 45 -18.73 -1.68 -19.02
N GLY A 46 -17.70 -1.77 -18.20
CA GLY A 46 -17.47 -2.85 -17.23
C GLY A 46 -18.11 -2.70 -15.86
N ARG A 47 -18.66 -1.53 -15.52
CA ARG A 47 -18.94 -1.10 -14.15
C ARG A 47 -20.39 -1.16 -13.69
N LYS A 48 -21.28 -1.73 -14.44
CA LYS A 48 -22.70 -1.81 -14.04
C LYS A 48 -22.90 -3.01 -13.13
N GLY A 49 -22.93 -2.79 -11.83
CA GLY A 49 -23.26 -3.82 -10.84
C GLY A 49 -22.64 -3.55 -9.48
N LEU A 50 -23.28 -4.09 -8.46
CA LEU A 50 -22.76 -4.07 -7.11
C LEU A 50 -21.67 -5.14 -6.96
N ALA A 51 -20.61 -4.82 -6.23
CA ALA A 51 -19.62 -5.79 -5.81
C ALA A 51 -19.46 -5.74 -4.28
N ILE A 52 -19.06 -6.83 -3.69
CA ILE A 52 -18.64 -6.83 -2.29
C ILE A 52 -17.13 -6.72 -2.26
N GLY A 53 -16.62 -5.73 -1.51
CA GLY A 53 -15.23 -5.65 -1.13
C GLY A 53 -15.05 -6.20 0.27
N VAL A 54 -13.99 -6.96 0.47
CA VAL A 54 -13.56 -7.49 1.76
C VAL A 54 -12.14 -7.03 2.01
N ASP A 55 -11.91 -6.49 3.18
CA ASP A 55 -10.59 -6.04 3.66
C ASP A 55 -10.22 -6.88 4.90
N ILE A 56 -9.13 -7.65 4.78
CA ILE A 56 -8.69 -8.62 5.78
C ILE A 56 -7.45 -8.10 6.48
N GLY A 57 -7.64 -7.57 7.67
CA GLY A 57 -6.56 -7.21 8.57
C GLY A 57 -6.27 -8.29 9.62
N GLY A 58 -5.19 -8.14 10.36
CA GLY A 58 -4.78 -9.10 11.41
C GLY A 58 -5.77 -9.24 12.57
N THR A 59 -6.63 -8.25 12.82
CA THR A 59 -7.57 -8.22 13.96
C THR A 59 -9.04 -8.23 13.53
N LYS A 60 -9.36 -7.75 12.34
CA LYS A 60 -10.73 -7.63 11.83
C LYS A 60 -10.80 -7.93 10.34
N VAL A 61 -11.93 -8.52 9.93
CA VAL A 61 -12.39 -8.62 8.54
C VAL A 61 -13.52 -7.62 8.38
N ALA A 62 -13.41 -6.69 7.45
CA ALA A 62 -14.46 -5.75 7.07
C ALA A 62 -14.95 -6.07 5.67
N ALA A 63 -16.26 -6.06 5.46
CA ALA A 63 -16.86 -6.26 4.14
C ALA A 63 -17.93 -5.20 3.87
N GLY A 64 -18.15 -4.87 2.59
CA GLY A 64 -19.19 -3.92 2.21
C GLY A 64 -19.64 -4.06 0.78
N VAL A 65 -20.92 -3.75 0.55
CA VAL A 65 -21.53 -3.64 -0.78
C VAL A 65 -21.16 -2.28 -1.36
N VAL A 66 -20.48 -2.28 -2.49
CA VAL A 66 -19.97 -1.07 -3.14
C VAL A 66 -20.56 -0.92 -4.53
N ASP A 67 -21.05 0.28 -4.85
CA ASP A 67 -21.56 0.61 -6.19
C ASP A 67 -20.45 1.03 -7.17
N ALA A 68 -20.82 1.35 -8.38
CA ALA A 68 -19.91 1.75 -9.45
C ALA A 68 -19.21 3.10 -9.22
N GLU A 69 -19.75 3.91 -8.35
CA GLU A 69 -19.25 5.23 -7.94
C GLU A 69 -18.36 5.16 -6.69
N GLY A 70 -18.14 3.94 -6.15
CA GLY A 70 -17.31 3.71 -4.96
C GLY A 70 -18.05 3.98 -3.64
N ARG A 71 -19.38 4.14 -3.66
CA ARG A 71 -20.17 4.36 -2.44
C ARG A 71 -20.48 3.03 -1.76
N ILE A 72 -20.33 3.00 -0.46
CA ILE A 72 -20.68 1.85 0.37
C ILE A 72 -22.16 1.93 0.70
N LEU A 73 -22.94 0.91 0.29
CA LEU A 73 -24.35 0.81 0.50
C LEU A 73 -24.70 0.06 1.80
N ALA A 74 -23.91 -0.93 2.14
CA ALA A 74 -24.01 -1.70 3.39
C ALA A 74 -22.63 -2.17 3.81
N GLN A 75 -22.38 -2.31 5.11
CA GLN A 75 -21.08 -2.73 5.65
C GLN A 75 -21.28 -3.59 6.90
N ALA A 76 -20.45 -4.62 7.05
CA ALA A 76 -20.37 -5.46 8.24
C ALA A 76 -18.92 -5.75 8.60
N LYS A 77 -18.67 -6.09 9.87
CA LYS A 77 -17.32 -6.38 10.40
C LYS A 77 -17.37 -7.58 11.34
N ARG A 78 -16.29 -8.37 11.34
CA ARG A 78 -16.08 -9.51 12.26
C ARG A 78 -14.64 -9.49 12.75
N SER A 79 -14.37 -10.15 13.87
CA SER A 79 -13.00 -10.42 14.32
C SER A 79 -12.31 -11.40 13.38
N THR A 80 -11.00 -11.23 13.17
CA THR A 80 -10.20 -12.15 12.35
C THR A 80 -9.77 -13.35 13.21
N PRO A 81 -10.15 -14.60 12.86
CA PRO A 81 -9.61 -15.81 13.49
C PRO A 81 -8.23 -16.15 12.88
N GLY A 82 -7.23 -15.29 13.08
CA GLY A 82 -5.99 -15.25 12.31
C GLY A 82 -5.10 -16.50 12.38
N SER A 83 -5.32 -17.41 13.33
CA SER A 83 -4.58 -18.68 13.45
C SER A 83 -5.11 -19.81 12.59
N ASP A 84 -6.34 -19.71 12.09
CA ASP A 84 -7.00 -20.76 11.30
C ASP A 84 -7.42 -20.20 9.92
N PRO A 85 -6.73 -20.59 8.82
CA PRO A 85 -7.10 -20.18 7.47
C PRO A 85 -8.55 -20.49 7.08
N ARG A 86 -9.07 -21.65 7.48
CA ARG A 86 -10.43 -22.05 7.15
C ARG A 86 -11.48 -21.24 7.90
N ALA A 87 -11.20 -20.90 9.16
CA ALA A 87 -12.08 -20.05 9.92
C ALA A 87 -12.14 -18.61 9.32
N VAL A 88 -11.03 -18.10 8.74
CA VAL A 88 -11.04 -16.84 8.01
C VAL A 88 -11.92 -16.95 6.75
N GLU A 89 -11.78 -18.02 5.96
CA GLU A 89 -12.64 -18.27 4.80
C GLU A 89 -14.13 -18.31 5.19
N GLN A 90 -14.47 -18.98 6.28
CA GLN A 90 -15.83 -19.05 6.77
C GLN A 90 -16.40 -17.68 7.15
N VAL A 91 -15.63 -16.85 7.84
CA VAL A 91 -16.01 -15.47 8.17
C VAL A 91 -16.27 -14.64 6.91
N ILE A 92 -15.44 -14.82 5.87
CA ILE A 92 -15.63 -14.13 4.59
C ILE A 92 -16.94 -14.57 3.94
N VAL A 93 -17.21 -15.88 3.90
CA VAL A 93 -18.44 -16.43 3.31
C VAL A 93 -19.67 -15.87 4.04
N GLU A 94 -19.70 -15.92 5.37
CA GLU A 94 -20.79 -15.38 6.18
C GLU A 94 -21.06 -13.90 5.92
N LEU A 95 -19.99 -13.08 5.87
CA LEU A 95 -20.11 -11.66 5.57
C LEU A 95 -20.65 -11.39 4.16
N VAL A 96 -20.19 -12.17 3.17
CA VAL A 96 -20.63 -12.02 1.77
C VAL A 96 -22.07 -12.48 1.59
N GLU A 97 -22.51 -13.53 2.27
CA GLU A 97 -23.90 -14.01 2.23
C GLU A 97 -24.82 -13.00 2.93
N GLU A 98 -24.49 -12.56 4.14
CA GLU A 98 -25.26 -11.53 4.89
C GLU A 98 -25.44 -10.26 4.07
N LEU A 99 -24.35 -9.70 3.54
CA LEU A 99 -24.39 -8.47 2.76
C LEU A 99 -24.99 -8.64 1.36
N GLY A 100 -24.98 -9.86 0.85
CA GLY A 100 -25.58 -10.21 -0.44
C GLY A 100 -27.10 -10.31 -0.42
N GLU A 101 -27.72 -10.43 0.76
CA GLU A 101 -29.18 -10.49 0.86
C GLU A 101 -29.84 -9.25 0.31
N GLY A 102 -30.79 -9.43 -0.60
CA GLY A 102 -31.49 -8.31 -1.27
C GLY A 102 -30.69 -7.54 -2.31
N HIS A 103 -29.41 -7.91 -2.56
CA HIS A 103 -28.54 -7.24 -3.52
C HIS A 103 -28.12 -8.17 -4.67
N ARG A 104 -28.15 -7.66 -5.90
CA ARG A 104 -27.60 -8.38 -7.05
C ARG A 104 -26.10 -8.17 -7.12
N ILE A 105 -25.33 -8.98 -6.40
CA ILE A 105 -23.87 -8.91 -6.35
C ILE A 105 -23.27 -9.59 -7.58
N TRP A 106 -22.40 -8.87 -8.29
CA TRP A 106 -21.72 -9.36 -9.49
C TRP A 106 -20.43 -10.13 -9.17
N SER A 107 -19.59 -9.58 -8.28
CA SER A 107 -18.29 -10.12 -7.93
C SER A 107 -17.91 -9.81 -6.49
N VAL A 108 -16.89 -10.49 -5.99
CA VAL A 108 -16.30 -10.25 -4.67
C VAL A 108 -14.81 -9.93 -4.84
N GLY A 109 -14.35 -8.83 -4.27
CA GLY A 109 -12.94 -8.47 -4.21
C GLY A 109 -12.43 -8.64 -2.79
N ILE A 110 -11.27 -9.26 -2.65
CA ILE A 110 -10.61 -9.52 -1.38
C ILE A 110 -9.29 -8.74 -1.35
N GLY A 111 -9.15 -7.79 -0.44
CA GLY A 111 -7.89 -7.14 -0.07
C GLY A 111 -7.32 -7.84 1.16
N ALA A 112 -6.09 -8.30 1.10
CA ALA A 112 -5.46 -8.99 2.22
C ALA A 112 -3.99 -8.60 2.35
N ALA A 113 -3.53 -8.44 3.61
CA ALA A 113 -2.12 -8.19 3.90
C ALA A 113 -1.27 -9.40 3.52
N GLY A 114 -0.19 -9.16 2.75
CA GLY A 114 0.78 -10.18 2.35
C GLY A 114 1.09 -10.20 0.86
N TRP A 115 1.93 -11.13 0.47
CA TRP A 115 2.38 -11.30 -0.91
C TRP A 115 1.45 -12.26 -1.66
N MET A 116 1.01 -11.78 -2.82
CA MET A 116 0.16 -12.54 -3.73
C MET A 116 0.96 -13.02 -4.93
N ASP A 117 0.60 -14.16 -5.51
CA ASP A 117 1.12 -14.55 -6.80
C ASP A 117 0.70 -13.55 -7.90
N LEU A 118 1.36 -13.62 -9.06
CA LEU A 118 1.10 -12.69 -10.18
C LEU A 118 -0.36 -12.74 -10.64
N ASP A 119 -0.95 -13.93 -10.64
CA ASP A 119 -2.33 -14.15 -11.11
C ASP A 119 -3.37 -13.77 -10.04
N GLY A 120 -2.94 -13.38 -8.82
CA GLY A 120 -3.83 -13.02 -7.72
C GLY A 120 -4.73 -14.19 -7.29
N GLY A 121 -4.20 -15.41 -7.33
CA GLY A 121 -4.92 -16.64 -6.93
C GLY A 121 -4.54 -17.14 -5.56
N THR A 122 -3.28 -16.96 -5.19
CA THR A 122 -2.65 -17.56 -4.03
C THR A 122 -2.04 -16.50 -3.13
N VAL A 123 -2.28 -16.58 -1.83
CA VAL A 123 -1.51 -15.84 -0.83
C VAL A 123 -0.22 -16.64 -0.58
N LEU A 124 0.91 -16.15 -1.10
CA LEU A 124 2.21 -16.80 -0.92
C LEU A 124 2.65 -16.76 0.54
N PHE A 125 2.47 -15.61 1.16
CA PHE A 125 2.84 -15.34 2.54
C PHE A 125 2.01 -14.20 3.12
N SER A 126 1.57 -14.33 4.37
CA SER A 126 0.99 -13.23 5.15
C SER A 126 1.71 -13.12 6.49
N PRO A 127 2.13 -11.92 6.92
CA PRO A 127 2.81 -11.74 8.21
C PRO A 127 1.85 -11.91 9.40
N HIS A 128 0.58 -11.56 9.23
CA HIS A 128 -0.40 -11.49 10.32
C HIS A 128 -1.42 -12.63 10.33
N LEU A 129 -1.39 -13.50 9.31
CA LEU A 129 -2.32 -14.61 9.14
C LEU A 129 -1.53 -15.91 8.87
N ALA A 130 -2.11 -17.03 9.21
CA ALA A 130 -1.45 -18.33 9.06
C ALA A 130 -1.36 -18.83 7.60
N TRP A 131 -1.52 -17.94 6.63
CA TRP A 131 -1.48 -18.27 5.21
C TRP A 131 -0.05 -18.46 4.70
N ARG A 132 0.16 -19.63 4.07
CA ARG A 132 1.41 -20.00 3.38
C ARG A 132 1.05 -20.80 2.14
N ASN A 133 1.23 -20.20 0.95
CA ASN A 133 0.80 -20.76 -0.34
C ASN A 133 -0.69 -21.15 -0.33
N GLU A 134 -1.55 -20.29 0.24
CA GLU A 134 -2.98 -20.52 0.38
C GLU A 134 -3.73 -20.17 -0.91
N PRO A 135 -4.41 -21.13 -1.60
CA PRO A 135 -5.16 -20.86 -2.84
C PRO A 135 -6.52 -20.21 -2.54
N LEU A 136 -6.48 -19.07 -1.85
CA LEU A 136 -7.63 -18.41 -1.26
C LEU A 136 -8.70 -18.02 -2.28
N ARG A 137 -8.29 -17.52 -3.46
CA ARG A 137 -9.24 -17.17 -4.52
C ARG A 137 -10.08 -18.38 -4.95
N ASP A 138 -9.43 -19.49 -5.25
CA ASP A 138 -10.11 -20.68 -5.78
C ASP A 138 -10.99 -21.33 -4.70
N ASN A 139 -10.57 -21.31 -3.44
CA ASN A 139 -11.38 -21.74 -2.31
C ASN A 139 -12.66 -20.91 -2.19
N LEU A 140 -12.52 -19.59 -2.16
CA LEU A 140 -13.66 -18.68 -2.03
C LEU A 140 -14.58 -18.70 -3.27
N GLN A 141 -14.05 -18.83 -4.48
CA GLN A 141 -14.88 -18.97 -5.69
C GLN A 141 -15.79 -20.20 -5.63
N ARG A 142 -15.26 -21.33 -5.12
CA ARG A 142 -16.06 -22.57 -4.94
C ARG A 142 -17.15 -22.39 -3.90
N LEU A 143 -16.84 -21.78 -2.76
CA LEU A 143 -17.78 -21.56 -1.67
C LEU A 143 -18.86 -20.54 -2.06
N LEU A 144 -18.49 -19.39 -2.60
CA LEU A 144 -19.38 -18.28 -2.92
C LEU A 144 -20.13 -18.46 -4.25
N ARG A 145 -19.67 -19.35 -5.14
CA ARG A 145 -20.20 -19.53 -6.51
C ARG A 145 -20.28 -18.23 -7.30
N ARG A 146 -19.29 -17.35 -7.13
CA ARG A 146 -19.19 -16.03 -7.75
C ARG A 146 -17.74 -15.76 -8.15
N PRO A 147 -17.49 -14.88 -9.12
CA PRO A 147 -16.13 -14.42 -9.42
C PRO A 147 -15.51 -13.77 -8.19
N VAL A 148 -14.30 -14.20 -7.82
CA VAL A 148 -13.50 -13.64 -6.74
C VAL A 148 -12.19 -13.10 -7.31
N LEU A 149 -11.82 -11.88 -6.93
CA LEU A 149 -10.50 -11.30 -7.11
C LEU A 149 -9.79 -11.26 -5.76
N LEU A 150 -8.53 -11.67 -5.73
CA LEU A 150 -7.65 -11.46 -4.59
C LEU A 150 -6.58 -10.43 -4.94
N THR A 151 -6.32 -9.49 -4.06
CA THR A 151 -5.29 -8.46 -4.20
C THR A 151 -4.64 -8.13 -2.86
N ASN A 152 -3.46 -7.51 -2.90
CA ASN A 152 -2.86 -6.95 -1.69
C ASN A 152 -3.72 -5.77 -1.16
N ASP A 153 -3.73 -5.55 0.16
CA ASP A 153 -4.52 -4.53 0.84
C ASP A 153 -4.10 -3.09 0.46
N ALA A 154 -2.79 -2.83 0.37
CA ALA A 154 -2.26 -1.54 -0.06
C ALA A 154 -2.56 -1.27 -1.56
N ASP A 155 -2.48 -2.31 -2.41
CA ASP A 155 -2.88 -2.24 -3.82
C ASP A 155 -4.36 -1.85 -3.95
N ALA A 156 -5.23 -2.49 -3.16
CA ALA A 156 -6.66 -2.15 -3.14
C ALA A 156 -6.88 -0.70 -2.70
N ALA A 157 -6.24 -0.28 -1.61
CA ALA A 157 -6.37 1.10 -1.10
C ALA A 157 -5.87 2.12 -2.10
N GLY A 158 -4.70 1.91 -2.72
CA GLY A 158 -4.13 2.80 -3.73
C GLY A 158 -4.98 2.89 -4.99
N TRP A 159 -5.58 1.77 -5.43
CA TRP A 159 -6.54 1.75 -6.52
C TRP A 159 -7.77 2.60 -6.19
N ALA A 160 -8.34 2.46 -4.98
CA ALA A 160 -9.49 3.23 -4.55
C ALA A 160 -9.21 4.73 -4.55
N GLU A 161 -8.08 5.14 -3.99
CA GLU A 161 -7.67 6.55 -3.95
C GLU A 161 -7.46 7.13 -5.35
N TRP A 162 -6.90 6.35 -6.28
CA TRP A 162 -6.79 6.76 -7.67
C TRP A 162 -8.15 6.92 -8.35
N ARG A 163 -9.08 6.01 -8.05
CA ARG A 163 -10.39 5.96 -8.70
C ARG A 163 -11.38 6.99 -8.15
N PHE A 164 -11.41 7.15 -6.84
CA PHE A 164 -12.49 7.80 -6.12
C PHE A 164 -12.00 8.83 -5.09
N GLY A 165 -10.71 8.83 -4.75
CA GLY A 165 -10.14 9.64 -3.70
C GLY A 165 -9.18 10.73 -4.19
N ALA A 166 -8.16 11.01 -3.38
CA ALA A 166 -7.19 12.09 -3.58
C ALA A 166 -6.30 11.92 -4.84
N GLY A 167 -6.25 10.71 -5.39
CA GLY A 167 -5.48 10.40 -6.61
C GLY A 167 -6.22 10.60 -7.92
N GLN A 168 -7.46 11.09 -7.91
CA GLN A 168 -8.24 11.26 -9.14
C GLN A 168 -7.55 12.16 -10.17
N GLY A 169 -7.59 11.73 -11.43
CA GLY A 169 -7.03 12.48 -12.55
C GLY A 169 -5.52 12.31 -12.75
N GLN A 170 -4.83 11.63 -11.84
CA GLN A 170 -3.38 11.38 -11.98
C GLN A 170 -3.11 10.22 -12.95
N ASN A 171 -2.15 10.43 -13.86
CA ASN A 171 -1.67 9.37 -14.73
C ASN A 171 -0.63 8.47 -14.03
N ARG A 172 0.14 9.07 -13.11
CA ARG A 172 1.18 8.40 -12.33
C ARG A 172 0.99 8.76 -10.86
N LEU A 173 0.51 7.79 -10.10
CA LEU A 173 0.22 7.91 -8.68
C LEU A 173 1.04 6.88 -7.91
N VAL A 174 1.62 7.29 -6.80
CA VAL A 174 2.14 6.39 -5.76
C VAL A 174 1.31 6.61 -4.50
N CYS A 175 0.73 5.55 -3.99
CA CYS A 175 0.02 5.54 -2.71
C CYS A 175 0.91 4.88 -1.66
N ILE A 176 1.01 5.50 -0.48
CA ILE A 176 1.73 4.96 0.69
C ILE A 176 0.73 4.82 1.82
N THR A 177 0.64 3.63 2.40
CA THR A 177 -0.19 3.38 3.58
C THR A 177 0.68 3.26 4.82
N LEU A 178 0.49 4.17 5.77
CA LEU A 178 1.21 4.24 7.04
C LEU A 178 0.33 3.66 8.16
N GLY A 179 0.64 2.47 8.57
CA GLY A 179 -0.05 1.75 9.66
C GLY A 179 0.97 1.16 10.63
N THR A 180 0.79 -0.11 10.97
CA THR A 180 1.78 -0.93 11.70
C THR A 180 3.13 -0.90 11.00
N GLY A 181 3.13 -1.09 9.66
CA GLY A 181 4.28 -0.95 8.75
C GLY A 181 4.00 0.11 7.68
N ILE A 182 4.68 -0.03 6.55
CA ILE A 182 4.48 0.77 5.34
C ILE A 182 4.09 -0.14 4.18
N GLY A 183 2.87 0.02 3.67
CA GLY A 183 2.45 -0.55 2.41
C GLY A 183 2.55 0.47 1.27
N GLY A 184 2.50 -0.02 0.03
CA GLY A 184 2.51 0.84 -1.13
C GLY A 184 1.80 0.28 -2.34
N ALA A 185 1.32 1.19 -3.19
CA ALA A 185 0.73 0.85 -4.47
C ALA A 185 1.15 1.87 -5.54
N MET A 186 1.20 1.41 -6.77
CA MET A 186 1.47 2.28 -7.92
C MET A 186 0.34 2.16 -8.93
N VAL A 187 -0.18 3.30 -9.39
CA VAL A 187 -1.06 3.34 -10.55
C VAL A 187 -0.37 4.14 -11.65
N MET A 188 -0.06 3.47 -12.75
CA MET A 188 0.64 4.04 -13.89
C MET A 188 -0.24 3.91 -15.14
N ASP A 189 -0.53 5.05 -15.78
CA ASP A 189 -1.36 5.12 -17.00
C ASP A 189 -2.72 4.39 -16.86
N GLY A 190 -3.33 4.50 -15.67
CA GLY A 190 -4.62 3.91 -15.37
C GLY A 190 -4.60 2.42 -15.03
N ARG A 191 -3.44 1.85 -14.75
CA ARG A 191 -3.26 0.45 -14.36
C ARG A 191 -2.52 0.33 -13.05
N LEU A 192 -2.96 -0.60 -12.23
CA LEU A 192 -2.23 -1.00 -11.03
C LEU A 192 -0.95 -1.73 -11.47
N GLU A 193 0.21 -1.22 -11.06
CA GLU A 193 1.51 -1.77 -11.42
C GLU A 193 2.03 -2.69 -10.30
N ARG A 194 2.03 -3.98 -10.57
CA ARG A 194 2.44 -5.01 -9.62
C ARG A 194 3.80 -5.65 -9.95
N GLY A 195 4.46 -5.17 -11.00
CA GLY A 195 5.76 -5.67 -11.45
C GLY A 195 5.71 -7.06 -12.06
N ARG A 196 6.89 -7.59 -12.36
CA ARG A 196 7.06 -8.88 -13.04
C ARG A 196 6.56 -10.08 -12.22
N PHE A 197 6.66 -10.00 -10.90
CA PHE A 197 6.40 -11.13 -9.99
C PHE A 197 5.21 -10.88 -9.06
N GLY A 198 4.48 -9.77 -9.23
CA GLY A 198 3.32 -9.44 -8.42
C GLY A 198 3.63 -8.81 -7.07
N VAL A 199 4.88 -8.41 -6.82
CA VAL A 199 5.37 -7.90 -5.51
C VAL A 199 5.93 -6.48 -5.57
N ALA A 200 5.72 -5.75 -6.66
CA ALA A 200 6.07 -4.33 -6.70
C ALA A 200 5.12 -3.54 -5.77
N GLY A 201 5.65 -2.48 -5.15
CA GLY A 201 4.90 -1.71 -4.16
C GLY A 201 5.36 -1.95 -2.72
N GLU A 202 6.22 -2.93 -2.46
CA GLU A 202 6.80 -3.23 -1.14
C GLU A 202 7.81 -2.14 -0.70
N PHE A 203 7.38 -0.88 -0.77
CA PHE A 203 8.24 0.29 -0.53
C PHE A 203 8.75 0.36 0.90
N GLY A 204 7.97 -0.12 1.86
CA GLY A 204 8.37 -0.18 3.26
C GLY A 204 9.65 -0.97 3.51
N HIS A 205 9.98 -1.90 2.61
CA HIS A 205 11.17 -2.74 2.70
C HIS A 205 12.38 -2.18 1.93
N GLN A 206 12.31 -0.98 1.35
CA GLN A 206 13.51 -0.30 0.85
C GLN A 206 14.48 -0.02 1.99
N ILE A 207 15.76 -0.34 1.80
CA ILE A 207 16.81 -0.06 2.77
C ILE A 207 17.19 1.42 2.69
N ILE A 208 16.78 2.22 3.67
CA ILE A 208 17.10 3.65 3.76
C ILE A 208 18.23 3.94 4.76
N MET A 209 18.50 2.98 5.68
CA MET A 209 19.57 3.07 6.67
C MET A 209 20.35 1.76 6.69
N PRO A 210 21.37 1.61 5.84
CA PRO A 210 22.20 0.38 5.82
C PRO A 210 22.74 0.03 7.21
N GLY A 211 22.55 -1.23 7.64
CA GLY A 211 22.96 -1.70 8.95
C GLY A 211 22.04 -1.30 10.13
N GLY A 212 20.97 -0.56 9.87
CA GLY A 212 20.02 -0.07 10.88
C GLY A 212 19.17 -1.15 11.55
N HIS A 213 17.98 -0.77 12.02
CA HIS A 213 17.07 -1.67 12.73
C HIS A 213 16.74 -2.93 11.93
N ARG A 214 16.61 -4.07 12.64
CA ARG A 214 16.19 -5.32 12.02
C ARG A 214 14.73 -5.23 11.60
N CYS A 215 14.42 -5.75 10.42
CA CYS A 215 13.08 -5.86 9.88
C CYS A 215 12.61 -7.32 9.85
N GLU A 216 11.31 -7.57 9.98
CA GLU A 216 10.70 -8.89 9.91
C GLU A 216 10.87 -9.57 8.54
N CYS A 217 11.08 -8.78 7.46
CA CYS A 217 11.42 -9.32 6.14
C CYS A 217 12.80 -9.99 6.06
N GLY A 218 13.60 -9.93 7.15
CA GLY A 218 14.94 -10.50 7.25
C GLY A 218 16.07 -9.49 7.00
N ASN A 219 15.80 -8.35 6.41
CA ASN A 219 16.76 -7.28 6.13
C ASN A 219 17.02 -6.39 7.38
N ARG A 220 17.90 -5.40 7.19
CA ARG A 220 18.15 -4.33 8.16
C ARG A 220 18.01 -2.98 7.47
N GLY A 221 17.44 -1.99 8.19
CA GLY A 221 17.36 -0.62 7.74
C GLY A 221 16.21 -0.33 6.76
N CYS A 222 15.18 -1.20 6.73
CA CYS A 222 13.97 -0.98 5.93
C CYS A 222 13.26 0.30 6.35
N TRP A 223 12.68 1.00 5.40
CA TRP A 223 12.01 2.29 5.61
C TRP A 223 10.91 2.25 6.69
N GLU A 224 10.11 1.18 6.72
CA GLU A 224 9.06 1.01 7.73
C GLU A 224 9.59 0.98 9.16
N GLN A 225 10.85 0.62 9.36
CA GLN A 225 11.48 0.64 10.68
C GLN A 225 11.76 2.06 11.20
N TYR A 226 11.49 3.10 10.39
CA TYR A 226 11.74 4.50 10.71
C TYR A 226 10.50 5.39 10.52
N ALA A 227 9.59 5.03 9.63
CA ALA A 227 8.46 5.88 9.24
C ALA A 227 7.09 5.19 9.40
N SER A 228 6.94 4.26 10.32
CA SER A 228 5.66 3.57 10.60
C SER A 228 5.15 3.83 12.01
N GLY A 229 3.90 3.43 12.28
CA GLY A 229 3.32 3.47 13.62
C GLY A 229 4.08 2.61 14.63
N ASN A 230 4.61 1.44 14.21
CA ASN A 230 5.48 0.61 15.06
C ASN A 230 6.80 1.29 15.34
N ALA A 231 7.40 1.97 14.38
CA ALA A 231 8.62 2.75 14.59
C ALA A 231 8.38 3.86 15.63
N LEU A 232 7.32 4.64 15.47
CA LEU A 232 6.93 5.69 16.40
C LEU A 232 6.73 5.15 17.82
N GLY A 233 6.00 4.04 17.96
CA GLY A 233 5.78 3.41 19.29
C GLY A 233 7.07 2.86 19.90
N ARG A 234 8.00 2.32 19.10
CA ARG A 234 9.29 1.82 19.55
C ARG A 234 10.15 2.95 20.09
N GLU A 235 10.35 4.03 19.37
CA GLU A 235 11.14 5.19 19.78
C GLU A 235 10.59 5.77 21.12
N ALA A 236 9.25 5.89 21.22
CA ALA A 236 8.62 6.34 22.45
C ALA A 236 8.87 5.40 23.64
N ARG A 237 8.82 4.07 23.43
CA ARG A 237 9.14 3.09 24.46
C ARG A 237 10.61 3.14 24.88
N GLU A 238 11.52 3.28 23.93
CA GLU A 238 12.95 3.40 24.22
C GLU A 238 13.24 4.65 25.09
N LEU A 239 12.60 5.78 24.77
CA LEU A 239 12.69 7.01 25.55
C LEU A 239 12.14 6.83 26.98
N ALA A 240 10.98 6.17 27.11
CA ALA A 240 10.36 5.90 28.41
C ALA A 240 11.16 4.88 29.23
N ALA A 241 11.69 3.82 28.63
CA ALA A 241 12.52 2.82 29.28
C ALA A 241 13.85 3.39 29.78
N ALA A 242 14.38 4.43 29.11
CA ALA A 242 15.56 5.17 29.56
C ALA A 242 15.29 6.11 30.75
N ASN A 243 14.03 6.15 31.28
CA ASN A 243 13.60 7.07 32.32
C ASN A 243 13.85 8.56 31.98
N SER A 244 13.72 8.90 30.70
CA SER A 244 13.86 10.28 30.24
C SER A 244 12.81 11.18 30.92
N PRO A 245 13.20 12.36 31.45
CA PRO A 245 12.22 13.32 31.98
C PRO A 245 11.24 13.81 30.90
N MET A 246 11.60 13.64 29.61
CA MET A 246 10.73 13.99 28.48
C MET A 246 9.59 12.98 28.28
N ALA A 247 9.68 11.75 28.83
CA ALA A 247 8.69 10.70 28.67
C ALA A 247 7.52 10.74 29.67
N GLN A 248 7.40 11.78 30.50
CA GLN A 248 6.42 11.83 31.61
C GLN A 248 4.97 11.67 31.10
N GLU A 249 4.56 12.42 30.07
CA GLU A 249 3.19 12.35 29.56
C GLU A 249 2.93 11.00 28.86
N LEU A 250 3.94 10.41 28.20
CA LEU A 250 3.87 9.05 27.64
C LEU A 250 3.61 8.00 28.73
N LEU A 251 4.38 8.03 29.81
CA LEU A 251 4.23 7.11 30.97
C LEU A 251 2.88 7.30 31.66
N LYS A 252 2.45 8.53 31.86
CA LYS A 252 1.15 8.86 32.47
C LYS A 252 -0.01 8.31 31.64
N ALA A 253 0.05 8.38 30.32
CA ALA A 253 -0.99 7.88 29.44
C ALA A 253 -1.21 6.36 29.49
N VAL A 254 -0.21 5.62 30.01
CA VAL A 254 -0.23 4.14 30.10
C VAL A 254 -0.08 3.62 31.55
N ASP A 255 -0.34 4.47 32.58
CA ASP A 255 -0.20 4.13 33.99
C ASP A 255 1.18 3.56 34.36
N GLY A 256 2.24 4.04 33.70
CA GLY A 256 3.63 3.62 33.91
C GLY A 256 4.05 2.34 33.17
N ASP A 257 3.16 1.65 32.47
CA ASP A 257 3.46 0.43 31.71
C ASP A 257 4.02 0.77 30.32
N VAL A 258 5.35 0.78 30.20
CA VAL A 258 6.07 1.14 28.97
C VAL A 258 5.63 0.30 27.76
N GLU A 259 5.33 -0.99 27.95
CA GLU A 259 4.96 -1.89 26.86
C GLU A 259 3.61 -1.53 26.22
N ARG A 260 2.76 -0.79 26.94
CA ARG A 260 1.49 -0.27 26.42
C ARG A 260 1.63 0.97 25.53
N ILE A 261 2.81 1.58 25.44
CA ILE A 261 3.04 2.74 24.58
C ILE A 261 3.01 2.28 23.12
N THR A 262 2.08 2.81 22.35
CA THR A 262 1.89 2.53 20.92
C THR A 262 1.98 3.81 20.09
N GLY A 263 2.20 3.69 18.79
CA GLY A 263 2.18 4.85 17.88
C GLY A 263 0.84 5.62 17.93
N VAL A 264 -0.27 4.94 18.22
CA VAL A 264 -1.59 5.59 18.39
C VAL A 264 -1.57 6.51 19.60
N ILE A 265 -1.08 6.04 20.75
CA ILE A 265 -0.98 6.84 21.97
C ILE A 265 -0.08 8.07 21.76
N VAL A 266 1.07 7.87 21.11
CA VAL A 266 1.98 8.98 20.76
C VAL A 266 1.28 10.00 19.85
N THR A 267 0.55 9.53 18.86
CA THR A 267 -0.20 10.41 17.95
C THR A 267 -1.26 11.23 18.69
N GLU A 268 -2.03 10.61 19.59
CA GLU A 268 -3.05 11.33 20.36
C GLU A 268 -2.43 12.36 21.32
N LEU A 269 -1.32 12.03 21.98
CA LEU A 269 -0.58 12.98 22.82
C LEU A 269 0.00 14.14 21.99
N ALA A 270 0.54 13.86 20.80
CA ALA A 270 1.03 14.90 19.89
C ALA A 270 -0.09 15.88 19.48
N LYS A 271 -1.29 15.36 19.19
CA LYS A 271 -2.49 16.14 18.89
C LYS A 271 -2.93 16.96 20.10
N ALA A 272 -2.82 16.39 21.30
CA ALA A 272 -3.11 17.07 22.57
C ALA A 272 -2.07 18.16 22.93
N GLY A 273 -0.93 18.19 22.25
CA GLY A 273 0.07 19.24 22.41
C GLY A 273 1.33 18.84 23.15
N ASP A 274 1.49 17.55 23.51
CA ASP A 274 2.72 17.07 24.15
C ASP A 274 3.95 17.30 23.25
N PRO A 275 4.97 18.05 23.75
CA PRO A 275 6.12 18.42 22.94
C PRO A 275 6.93 17.21 22.48
N THR A 276 7.14 16.23 23.36
CA THR A 276 7.93 15.03 23.06
C THR A 276 7.27 14.17 21.98
N SER A 277 5.96 13.94 22.12
CA SER A 277 5.20 13.19 21.12
C SER A 277 5.17 13.90 19.77
N ARG A 278 5.18 15.23 19.74
CA ARG A 278 5.30 16.02 18.51
C ARG A 278 6.67 15.87 17.86
N GLU A 279 7.74 15.92 18.64
CA GLU A 279 9.11 15.71 18.16
C GLU A 279 9.27 14.31 17.56
N LEU A 280 8.83 13.26 18.24
CA LEU A 280 8.85 11.89 17.74
C LEU A 280 8.05 11.73 16.42
N LEU A 281 6.93 12.42 16.32
CA LEU A 281 6.10 12.38 15.10
C LEU A 281 6.73 13.20 13.95
N GLU A 282 7.43 14.29 14.26
CA GLU A 282 8.20 15.07 13.28
C GLU A 282 9.34 14.23 12.69
N ASP A 283 10.06 13.48 13.52
CA ASP A 283 11.12 12.56 13.07
C ASP A 283 10.57 11.49 12.10
N VAL A 284 9.43 10.89 12.43
CA VAL A 284 8.73 9.96 11.52
C VAL A 284 8.37 10.65 10.20
N GLY A 285 7.90 11.90 10.25
CA GLY A 285 7.62 12.72 9.07
C GLY A 285 8.89 13.00 8.24
N GLU A 286 10.03 13.25 8.86
CA GLU A 286 11.30 13.43 8.15
C GLU A 286 11.72 12.15 7.40
N TRP A 287 11.64 10.99 8.05
CA TRP A 287 11.91 9.70 7.41
C TRP A 287 10.91 9.39 6.27
N LEU A 288 9.64 9.76 6.46
CA LEU A 288 8.64 9.66 5.41
C LEU A 288 9.06 10.48 4.18
N GLY A 289 9.39 11.75 4.38
CA GLY A 289 9.80 12.65 3.31
C GLY A 289 11.07 12.20 2.57
N LEU A 290 12.03 11.61 3.26
CA LEU A 290 13.23 11.02 2.66
C LEU A 290 12.87 9.84 1.74
N GLY A 291 12.04 8.92 2.21
CA GLY A 291 11.60 7.78 1.39
C GLY A 291 10.82 8.22 0.15
N LEU A 292 9.93 9.21 0.30
CA LEU A 292 9.20 9.79 -0.84
C LEU A 292 10.16 10.42 -1.87
N ALA A 293 11.23 11.09 -1.43
CA ALA A 293 12.24 11.65 -2.32
C ALA A 293 12.99 10.57 -3.13
N ASN A 294 13.28 9.43 -2.50
CA ASN A 294 13.87 8.26 -3.16
C ASN A 294 12.92 7.67 -4.22
N LEU A 295 11.63 7.55 -3.88
CA LEU A 295 10.60 7.09 -4.82
C LEU A 295 10.40 8.08 -5.97
N ALA A 296 10.45 9.39 -5.71
CA ALA A 296 10.38 10.40 -6.76
C ALA A 296 11.56 10.33 -7.74
N ALA A 297 12.75 9.97 -7.26
CA ALA A 297 13.93 9.78 -8.12
C ALA A 297 13.80 8.51 -9.00
N ALA A 298 13.12 7.48 -8.52
CA ALA A 298 12.97 6.19 -9.21
C ALA A 298 11.75 6.13 -10.14
N LEU A 299 10.61 6.69 -9.72
CA LEU A 299 9.30 6.48 -10.34
C LEU A 299 8.72 7.72 -11.01
N ASP A 300 9.18 8.90 -10.62
CA ASP A 300 8.73 10.21 -11.12
C ASP A 300 7.19 10.35 -11.14
N PRO A 301 6.49 10.17 -10.00
CA PRO A 301 5.05 10.30 -9.95
C PRO A 301 4.62 11.77 -9.98
N GLY A 302 3.39 12.02 -10.43
CA GLY A 302 2.79 13.35 -10.31
C GLY A 302 2.29 13.66 -8.90
N LYS A 303 1.91 12.61 -8.16
CA LYS A 303 1.35 12.75 -6.81
C LYS A 303 1.68 11.53 -5.94
N PHE A 304 1.93 11.80 -4.65
CA PHE A 304 1.90 10.83 -3.56
C PHE A 304 0.61 11.01 -2.77
N VAL A 305 -0.13 9.92 -2.56
CA VAL A 305 -1.27 9.89 -1.64
C VAL A 305 -0.86 9.11 -0.40
N ILE A 306 -0.98 9.73 0.77
CA ILE A 306 -0.55 9.16 2.04
C ILE A 306 -1.79 8.79 2.85
N GLY A 307 -1.98 7.49 3.08
CA GLY A 307 -3.10 6.92 3.82
C GLY A 307 -2.64 6.09 5.02
N GLY A 308 -3.59 5.41 5.65
CA GLY A 308 -3.35 4.57 6.84
C GLY A 308 -3.55 5.31 8.16
N GLY A 309 -3.58 4.55 9.26
CA GLY A 309 -3.99 5.08 10.57
C GLY A 309 -3.08 6.16 11.14
N LEU A 310 -1.79 6.17 10.79
CA LEU A 310 -0.86 7.21 11.25
C LEU A 310 -1.19 8.59 10.65
N CYS A 311 -1.94 8.63 9.54
CA CYS A 311 -2.38 9.88 8.90
C CYS A 311 -3.42 10.66 9.71
N ASP A 312 -3.98 10.09 10.78
CA ASP A 312 -4.81 10.80 11.76
C ASP A 312 -4.05 11.96 12.45
N ALA A 313 -2.72 11.92 12.40
CA ALA A 313 -1.85 13.02 12.82
C ALA A 313 -1.94 14.27 11.91
N GLY A 314 -2.46 14.13 10.68
CA GLY A 314 -2.63 15.25 9.76
C GLY A 314 -1.34 15.98 9.43
N GLU A 315 -1.37 17.31 9.53
CA GLU A 315 -0.22 18.17 9.23
C GLU A 315 0.96 18.01 10.20
N LEU A 316 0.75 17.45 11.40
CA LEU A 316 1.86 17.13 12.31
C LEU A 316 2.82 16.10 11.72
N LEU A 317 2.32 15.20 10.87
CA LEU A 317 3.11 14.21 10.14
C LEU A 317 3.50 14.70 8.73
N VAL A 318 2.51 15.17 7.96
CA VAL A 318 2.71 15.46 6.53
C VAL A 318 3.46 16.77 6.31
N GLY A 319 3.36 17.73 7.23
CA GLY A 319 4.12 18.97 7.17
C GLY A 319 5.65 18.75 7.19
N PRO A 320 6.21 18.05 8.19
CA PRO A 320 7.61 17.64 8.21
C PRO A 320 8.00 16.79 6.99
N ALA A 321 7.14 15.86 6.57
CA ALA A 321 7.39 15.03 5.40
C ALA A 321 7.55 15.86 4.12
N ARG A 322 6.71 16.86 3.87
CA ARG A 322 6.84 17.77 2.73
C ARG A 322 8.14 18.57 2.77
N LYS A 323 8.55 19.03 3.96
CA LYS A 323 9.83 19.75 4.13
C LYS A 323 11.02 18.85 3.81
N ALA A 324 11.02 17.64 4.38
CA ALA A 324 12.07 16.66 4.15
C ALA A 324 12.11 16.20 2.68
N PHE A 325 10.97 15.96 2.05
CA PHE A 325 10.85 15.65 0.63
C PHE A 325 11.48 16.75 -0.24
N ALA A 326 11.09 18.01 -0.04
CA ALA A 326 11.61 19.13 -0.80
C ALA A 326 13.14 19.30 -0.64
N ARG A 327 13.66 19.08 0.59
CA ARG A 327 15.10 19.14 0.91
C ARG A 327 15.89 18.04 0.21
N ASN A 328 15.33 16.84 0.07
CA ASN A 328 16.01 15.64 -0.43
C ASN A 328 15.68 15.33 -1.90
N LEU A 329 14.77 16.06 -2.55
CA LEU A 329 14.35 15.80 -3.92
C LEU A 329 15.54 16.00 -4.89
N THR A 330 15.86 14.96 -5.66
CA THR A 330 16.87 15.03 -6.72
C THR A 330 16.45 16.02 -7.79
N GLY A 331 17.35 16.95 -8.16
CA GLY A 331 17.07 17.98 -9.16
C GLY A 331 16.15 19.10 -8.66
N ARG A 332 16.02 19.28 -7.34
CA ARG A 332 15.24 20.38 -6.74
C ARG A 332 15.66 21.74 -7.32
N GLY A 333 14.67 22.58 -7.58
CA GLY A 333 14.85 23.88 -8.24
C GLY A 333 14.90 23.83 -9.77
N PHE A 334 15.02 22.65 -10.39
CA PHE A 334 15.09 22.45 -11.85
C PHE A 334 14.01 21.51 -12.39
N ARG A 335 13.21 20.90 -11.56
CA ARG A 335 12.10 20.02 -11.95
C ARG A 335 10.85 20.33 -11.15
N PRO A 336 9.65 19.99 -11.66
CA PRO A 336 8.43 19.95 -10.85
C PRO A 336 8.57 18.96 -9.69
N ALA A 337 7.97 19.28 -8.56
CA ALA A 337 7.84 18.37 -7.42
C ALA A 337 6.48 17.66 -7.47
N ALA A 338 6.47 16.38 -7.10
CA ALA A 338 5.22 15.67 -6.90
C ALA A 338 4.40 16.31 -5.75
N GLU A 339 3.10 16.35 -5.90
CA GLU A 339 2.19 16.73 -4.82
C GLU A 339 2.17 15.64 -3.74
N ILE A 340 2.02 16.02 -2.47
CA ILE A 340 1.86 15.11 -1.35
C ILE A 340 0.54 15.45 -0.66
N GLU A 341 -0.43 14.54 -0.74
CA GLU A 341 -1.76 14.71 -0.18
C GLU A 341 -2.16 13.55 0.73
N LEU A 342 -3.01 13.84 1.70
CA LEU A 342 -3.64 12.80 2.52
C LEU A 342 -4.72 12.07 1.73
N ALA A 343 -4.87 10.77 2.01
CA ALA A 343 -5.92 9.93 1.46
C ALA A 343 -7.32 10.46 1.83
N ALA A 344 -8.25 10.38 0.90
CA ALA A 344 -9.60 10.92 1.06
C ALA A 344 -10.63 9.87 1.54
N LEU A 345 -10.39 8.57 1.29
CA LEU A 345 -11.36 7.50 1.55
C LEU A 345 -11.24 6.88 2.94
N GLY A 346 -10.19 7.24 3.68
CA GLY A 346 -9.96 6.78 5.05
C GLY A 346 -9.87 5.25 5.17
N PRO A 347 -10.37 4.66 6.28
CA PRO A 347 -10.19 3.24 6.58
C PRO A 347 -10.97 2.29 5.67
N ASN A 348 -11.80 2.79 4.77
CA ASN A 348 -12.59 2.00 3.84
C ASN A 348 -11.94 1.87 2.45
N ALA A 349 -10.80 2.51 2.22
CA ALA A 349 -10.14 2.51 0.92
C ALA A 349 -9.86 1.10 0.40
N GLY A 350 -9.31 0.19 1.25
CA GLY A 350 -9.03 -1.20 0.89
C GLY A 350 -10.29 -1.94 0.42
N LEU A 351 -11.38 -1.83 1.17
CA LEU A 351 -12.66 -2.44 0.85
C LEU A 351 -13.23 -1.90 -0.48
N ILE A 352 -13.24 -0.57 -0.67
CA ILE A 352 -13.74 0.07 -1.89
C ILE A 352 -12.92 -0.37 -3.10
N GLY A 353 -11.60 -0.37 -2.97
CA GLY A 353 -10.69 -0.74 -4.04
C GLY A 353 -10.79 -2.21 -4.42
N ALA A 354 -10.85 -3.11 -3.46
CA ALA A 354 -11.04 -4.53 -3.71
C ALA A 354 -12.35 -4.78 -4.50
N ALA A 355 -13.46 -4.16 -4.08
CA ALA A 355 -14.72 -4.24 -4.80
C ALA A 355 -14.62 -3.74 -6.25
N ASP A 356 -14.01 -2.58 -6.47
CA ASP A 356 -13.89 -2.00 -7.82
C ASP A 356 -12.97 -2.83 -8.72
N LEU A 357 -11.82 -3.30 -8.21
CA LEU A 357 -10.90 -4.19 -8.92
C LEU A 357 -11.59 -5.48 -9.36
N SER A 358 -12.45 -6.08 -8.51
CA SER A 358 -13.14 -7.33 -8.85
C SER A 358 -14.09 -7.16 -10.05
N ARG A 359 -14.66 -5.98 -10.25
CA ARG A 359 -15.51 -5.66 -11.41
C ARG A 359 -14.71 -5.49 -12.70
N VAL A 360 -13.46 -5.00 -12.60
CA VAL A 360 -12.61 -4.75 -13.76
C VAL A 360 -11.98 -6.07 -14.27
N SER A 361 -11.53 -6.93 -13.37
CA SER A 361 -10.80 -8.16 -13.72
C SER A 361 -11.68 -9.29 -14.24
N SER A 362 -12.95 -9.35 -13.85
CA SER A 362 -13.86 -10.43 -14.28
C SER A 362 -14.09 -10.51 -15.80
N ARG A 363 -13.58 -9.54 -16.56
CA ARG A 363 -13.69 -9.48 -18.04
C ARG A 363 -12.39 -9.79 -18.79
N MET A 364 -11.26 -9.89 -18.11
CA MET A 364 -10.02 -10.30 -18.79
C MET A 364 -9.96 -11.82 -19.01
N HIS A 365 -10.92 -12.58 -18.47
CA HIS A 365 -10.99 -14.04 -18.52
C HIS A 365 -12.29 -14.55 -19.19
N SER A 366 -13.11 -13.70 -19.75
CA SER A 366 -14.28 -14.01 -20.59
C SER A 366 -14.06 -13.57 -22.04
#